data_78aa1e43ce15d26b201cc8771d851bc8
#
_entry.id   78aa1e43ce15d26b201cc8771d851bc8
#
_cell.length_a   1.000
_cell.length_b   1.000
_cell.length_c   1.000
_cell.angle_alpha   90.00
_cell.angle_beta   90.00
_cell.angle_gamma   90.00
#
_symmetry.space_group_name_H-M   'P 1'
#
loop_
_entity.id
_entity.type
_entity.pdbx_description
1 polymer ?
#
loop_
_entity_poly.entity_id
_entity_poly.type
_entity_poly.pdbx_seq_one_letter_code
_entity_poly.pdbx_strand_id
1 'polypeptide(L)'
;PTNIEDVIVMISLYRPGPMELIPDYIDGKHGRKTITYLHPKLEPILKKTHGIAVYQEQIMQISRELAGFTFGEADVLRKAVGKKNKALLDEQESKIINGMTEHDVPKDVAQKIWEYILPFARYGFNRAHAASYAMISYRTAYLKANYPAQFMASLMTADLDNLDKIAREIHECEKMGIKVLPPDVNESFSTFAYIPNNTEQPTIRFGLQAIKNVGEHIAGEIIHERKRNGPYKSIADLLKRVTDKDMNKKSLESLIKAGALDRYGERGQLLANLERLLHFSKQQQNLTNQASLFGNSHSELKLEDAPRADKEQKLIWEKELMGVYISDHPLSGFSHLLPKDVKTCRAAGHMS
;
A
#
# COMPACT_ATOMS: atom_id res chain seq x y z
N PRO A 1 -11.10 16.51 -7.31
CA PRO A 1 -9.99 17.46 -7.19
C PRO A 1 -9.39 17.76 -8.56
N THR A 2 -9.04 18.99 -8.80
CA THR A 2 -8.41 19.46 -10.05
C THR A 2 -6.99 20.00 -9.83
N ASN A 3 -6.62 20.20 -8.57
CA ASN A 3 -5.29 20.66 -8.17
C ASN A 3 -4.94 20.11 -6.78
N ILE A 4 -3.70 20.31 -6.35
CA ILE A 4 -3.20 19.80 -5.07
C ILE A 4 -3.89 20.46 -3.86
N GLU A 5 -4.34 21.69 -3.96
CA GLU A 5 -5.03 22.37 -2.86
C GLU A 5 -6.35 21.66 -2.52
N ASP A 6 -7.06 21.13 -3.51
CA ASP A 6 -8.28 20.33 -3.26
C ASP A 6 -7.97 19.10 -2.40
N VAL A 7 -6.85 18.44 -2.67
CA VAL A 7 -6.44 17.25 -1.89
C VAL A 7 -6.08 17.65 -0.47
N ILE A 8 -5.38 18.78 -0.29
CA ILE A 8 -5.02 19.32 1.03
C ILE A 8 -6.29 19.63 1.84
N VAL A 9 -7.27 20.30 1.22
CA VAL A 9 -8.55 20.61 1.86
C VAL A 9 -9.32 19.33 2.22
N MET A 10 -9.40 18.35 1.32
CA MET A 10 -10.11 17.09 1.59
C MET A 10 -9.49 16.34 2.78
N ILE A 11 -8.17 16.24 2.86
CA ILE A 11 -7.47 15.65 4.02
C ILE A 11 -7.83 16.39 5.31
N SER A 12 -7.99 17.71 5.24
CA SER A 12 -8.31 18.55 6.41
C SER A 12 -9.77 18.45 6.83
N LEU A 13 -10.70 18.29 5.89
CA LEU A 13 -12.15 18.27 6.15
C LEU A 13 -12.71 16.87 6.38
N TYR A 14 -12.10 15.79 5.81
CA TYR A 14 -12.64 14.43 5.88
C TYR A 14 -12.44 13.82 7.28
N ARG A 15 -13.16 14.34 8.26
CA ARG A 15 -13.18 13.87 9.66
C ARG A 15 -14.43 14.37 10.37
N PRO A 16 -14.88 13.71 11.44
CA PRO A 16 -16.09 14.10 12.17
C PRO A 16 -16.08 15.58 12.58
N GLY A 17 -17.16 16.28 12.28
CA GLY A 17 -17.33 17.73 12.47
C GLY A 17 -17.09 18.50 11.15
N PRO A 18 -15.85 18.73 10.72
CA PRO A 18 -15.58 19.51 9.50
C PRO A 18 -16.10 18.90 8.19
N MET A 19 -16.42 17.61 8.18
CA MET A 19 -16.97 16.92 7.00
C MET A 19 -18.26 17.57 6.48
N GLU A 20 -19.04 18.20 7.33
CA GLU A 20 -20.27 18.92 6.97
C GLU A 20 -20.00 20.11 6.03
N LEU A 21 -18.76 20.62 5.98
CA LEU A 21 -18.34 21.73 5.12
C LEU A 21 -17.92 21.28 3.70
N ILE A 22 -17.81 19.99 3.46
CA ILE A 22 -17.40 19.47 2.14
C ILE A 22 -18.35 19.89 1.01
N PRO A 23 -19.71 19.81 1.18
CA PRO A 23 -20.64 20.30 0.17
C PRO A 23 -20.43 21.79 -0.14
N ASP A 24 -20.27 22.63 0.87
CA ASP A 24 -20.03 24.06 0.70
C ASP A 24 -18.74 24.35 -0.05
N TYR A 25 -17.67 23.62 0.26
CA TYR A 25 -16.40 23.68 -0.47
C TYR A 25 -16.57 23.35 -1.95
N ILE A 26 -17.28 22.25 -2.23
CA ILE A 26 -17.54 21.78 -3.61
C ILE A 26 -18.37 22.82 -4.37
N ASP A 27 -19.41 23.36 -3.75
CA ASP A 27 -20.29 24.35 -4.38
C ASP A 27 -19.58 25.67 -4.64
N GLY A 28 -18.76 26.15 -3.70
CA GLY A 28 -17.89 27.32 -3.89
C GLY A 28 -16.89 27.12 -5.01
N LYS A 29 -16.24 25.95 -5.05
CA LYS A 29 -15.28 25.59 -6.11
C LYS A 29 -15.88 25.57 -7.50
N HIS A 30 -17.09 25.06 -7.65
CA HIS A 30 -17.78 24.95 -8.93
C HIS A 30 -18.66 26.16 -9.29
N GLY A 31 -18.58 27.23 -8.48
CA GLY A 31 -19.36 28.45 -8.72
C GLY A 31 -20.88 28.30 -8.52
N ARG A 32 -21.32 27.22 -7.87
CA ARG A 32 -22.74 26.98 -7.56
C ARG A 32 -23.22 27.80 -6.36
N LYS A 33 -22.27 28.26 -5.53
CA LYS A 33 -22.49 29.14 -4.39
C LYS A 33 -21.66 30.40 -4.56
N THR A 34 -22.28 31.58 -4.46
CA THR A 34 -21.57 32.84 -4.43
C THR A 34 -20.82 32.98 -3.11
N ILE A 35 -19.52 33.21 -3.20
CA ILE A 35 -18.67 33.39 -2.00
C ILE A 35 -18.73 34.86 -1.61
N THR A 36 -19.13 35.11 -0.37
CA THR A 36 -19.16 36.46 0.23
C THR A 36 -18.24 36.48 1.43
N TYR A 37 -17.51 37.60 1.57
CA TYR A 37 -16.60 37.81 2.69
C TYR A 37 -17.17 38.90 3.61
N LEU A 38 -17.14 38.64 4.92
CA LEU A 38 -17.59 39.61 5.94
C LEU A 38 -16.78 40.89 5.93
N HIS A 39 -15.52 40.84 5.46
CA HIS A 39 -14.64 41.95 5.30
C HIS A 39 -13.68 41.73 4.12
N PRO A 40 -13.32 42.76 3.33
CA PRO A 40 -12.44 42.58 2.14
C PRO A 40 -11.09 41.96 2.44
N LYS A 41 -10.49 42.24 3.60
CA LYS A 41 -9.22 41.63 4.04
C LYS A 41 -9.31 40.10 4.23
N LEU A 42 -10.52 39.51 4.31
CA LEU A 42 -10.68 38.05 4.40
C LEU A 42 -10.53 37.33 3.04
N GLU A 43 -10.80 38.00 1.93
CA GLU A 43 -10.69 37.41 0.61
C GLU A 43 -9.32 36.77 0.34
N PRO A 44 -8.18 37.47 0.47
CA PRO A 44 -6.87 36.91 0.18
C PRO A 44 -6.55 35.70 1.08
N ILE A 45 -7.08 35.66 2.30
CA ILE A 45 -6.86 34.57 3.27
C ILE A 45 -7.69 33.34 2.94
N LEU A 46 -8.95 33.54 2.56
CA LEU A 46 -9.95 32.47 2.40
C LEU A 46 -10.23 32.08 0.94
N LYS A 47 -9.70 32.81 -0.05
CA LYS A 47 -9.96 32.58 -1.48
C LYS A 47 -9.61 31.17 -1.93
N LYS A 48 -8.48 30.63 -1.48
CA LYS A 48 -8.03 29.26 -1.83
C LYS A 48 -8.89 28.17 -1.24
N THR A 49 -9.66 28.48 -0.22
CA THR A 49 -10.57 27.57 0.46
C THR A 49 -12.04 27.93 0.24
N HIS A 50 -12.31 28.71 -0.81
CA HIS A 50 -13.66 29.11 -1.23
C HIS A 50 -14.50 29.72 -0.10
N GLY A 51 -13.87 30.59 0.70
CA GLY A 51 -14.52 31.29 1.80
C GLY A 51 -14.60 30.52 3.10
N ILE A 52 -14.04 29.32 3.22
CA ILE A 52 -14.11 28.47 4.42
C ILE A 52 -12.77 28.56 5.18
N ALA A 53 -12.83 28.79 6.50
CA ALA A 53 -11.66 28.76 7.37
C ALA A 53 -11.31 27.30 7.72
N VAL A 54 -10.50 26.62 6.90
CA VAL A 54 -10.13 25.21 7.02
C VAL A 54 -8.91 25.02 7.94
N TYR A 55 -7.95 25.95 7.88
CA TYR A 55 -6.64 25.79 8.50
C TYR A 55 -6.45 26.67 9.74
N GLN A 56 -5.71 26.15 10.72
CA GLN A 56 -5.29 26.93 11.89
C GLN A 56 -4.50 28.17 11.46
N GLU A 57 -3.69 28.06 10.44
CA GLU A 57 -2.88 29.15 9.88
C GLU A 57 -3.76 30.30 9.34
N GLN A 58 -4.95 30.00 8.78
CA GLN A 58 -5.89 31.03 8.34
C GLN A 58 -6.46 31.80 9.52
N ILE A 59 -6.79 31.14 10.62
CA ILE A 59 -7.28 31.81 11.85
C ILE A 59 -6.20 32.72 12.43
N MET A 60 -4.96 32.24 12.48
CA MET A 60 -3.81 33.05 12.92
C MET A 60 -3.59 34.26 11.99
N GLN A 61 -3.74 34.08 10.68
CA GLN A 61 -3.60 35.16 9.71
C GLN A 61 -4.72 36.20 9.85
N ILE A 62 -5.98 35.75 10.03
CA ILE A 62 -7.12 36.63 10.28
C ILE A 62 -6.86 37.48 11.52
N SER A 63 -6.44 36.91 12.64
CA SER A 63 -6.19 37.66 13.88
C SER A 63 -5.02 38.63 13.71
N ARG A 64 -4.02 38.32 12.92
CA ARG A 64 -2.90 39.23 12.66
C ARG A 64 -3.27 40.38 11.72
N GLU A 65 -3.92 40.11 10.61
CA GLU A 65 -4.20 41.11 9.57
C GLU A 65 -5.41 41.99 9.90
N LEU A 66 -6.37 41.50 10.68
CA LEU A 66 -7.55 42.27 11.04
C LEU A 66 -7.48 42.87 12.45
N ALA A 67 -6.85 42.15 13.40
CA ALA A 67 -6.81 42.60 14.80
C ALA A 67 -5.40 43.04 15.25
N GLY A 68 -4.41 43.04 14.35
CA GLY A 68 -3.06 43.50 14.66
C GLY A 68 -2.26 42.60 15.60
N PHE A 69 -2.69 41.34 15.79
CA PHE A 69 -1.99 40.40 16.67
C PHE A 69 -0.57 40.12 16.19
N THR A 70 0.35 39.99 17.11
CA THR A 70 1.66 39.39 16.89
C THR A 70 1.52 37.88 16.62
N PHE A 71 2.58 37.26 16.11
CA PHE A 71 2.60 35.79 15.94
C PHE A 71 2.37 35.07 17.27
N GLY A 72 2.93 35.55 18.37
CA GLY A 72 2.77 34.97 19.69
C GLY A 72 1.32 35.00 20.18
N GLU A 73 0.64 36.16 20.03
CA GLU A 73 -0.76 36.33 20.41
C GLU A 73 -1.69 35.48 19.55
N ALA A 74 -1.44 35.40 18.24
CA ALA A 74 -2.19 34.53 17.33
C ALA A 74 -2.03 33.05 17.70
N ASP A 75 -0.84 32.61 18.16
CA ASP A 75 -0.63 31.24 18.65
C ASP A 75 -1.30 30.99 19.99
N VAL A 76 -1.35 31.99 20.88
CA VAL A 76 -2.15 31.92 22.13
C VAL A 76 -3.63 31.73 21.82
N LEU A 77 -4.18 32.50 20.89
CA LEU A 77 -5.57 32.35 20.42
C LEU A 77 -5.82 30.94 19.88
N ARG A 78 -4.96 30.46 18.99
CA ARG A 78 -5.05 29.09 18.44
C ARG A 78 -5.07 28.02 19.54
N LYS A 79 -4.21 28.16 20.55
CA LYS A 79 -4.13 27.24 21.69
C LYS A 79 -5.37 27.34 22.61
N ALA A 80 -5.86 28.55 22.85
CA ALA A 80 -7.04 28.82 23.69
C ALA A 80 -8.28 28.07 23.16
N VAL A 81 -8.50 28.22 21.86
CA VAL A 81 -9.63 27.58 21.18
C VAL A 81 -9.47 26.04 21.15
N GLY A 82 -8.27 25.55 20.86
CA GLY A 82 -7.99 24.11 20.81
C GLY A 82 -8.20 23.40 22.18
N LYS A 83 -7.91 24.08 23.29
CA LYS A 83 -8.04 23.54 24.65
C LYS A 83 -9.42 23.71 25.27
N LYS A 84 -10.38 24.36 24.61
CA LYS A 84 -11.75 24.64 25.11
C LYS A 84 -11.78 25.33 26.48
N ASN A 85 -10.76 26.13 26.79
CA ASN A 85 -10.72 26.86 28.06
C ASN A 85 -11.59 28.11 27.95
N LYS A 86 -12.75 28.09 28.59
CA LYS A 86 -13.77 29.16 28.49
C LYS A 86 -13.21 30.51 28.91
N ALA A 87 -12.53 30.62 30.06
CA ALA A 87 -12.01 31.90 30.54
C ALA A 87 -10.98 32.52 29.58
N LEU A 88 -10.10 31.69 29.01
CA LEU A 88 -9.11 32.12 28.02
C LEU A 88 -9.79 32.50 26.69
N LEU A 89 -10.88 31.81 26.30
CA LEU A 89 -11.64 32.14 25.11
C LEU A 89 -12.35 33.51 25.26
N ASP A 90 -12.97 33.78 26.37
CA ASP A 90 -13.66 35.05 26.66
C ASP A 90 -12.65 36.22 26.67
N GLU A 91 -11.44 36.01 27.19
CA GLU A 91 -10.34 36.97 27.13
C GLU A 91 -9.89 37.20 25.66
N GLN A 92 -9.71 36.14 24.87
CA GLN A 92 -9.28 36.26 23.48
C GLN A 92 -10.37 36.89 22.60
N GLU A 93 -11.66 36.63 22.88
CA GLU A 93 -12.78 37.30 22.21
C GLU A 93 -12.68 38.84 22.36
N SER A 94 -12.55 39.30 23.61
CA SER A 94 -12.45 40.72 23.89
C SER A 94 -11.23 41.35 23.19
N LYS A 95 -10.09 40.69 23.23
CA LYS A 95 -8.86 41.17 22.57
C LYS A 95 -9.00 41.25 21.05
N ILE A 96 -9.54 40.21 20.40
CA ILE A 96 -9.63 40.19 18.94
C ILE A 96 -10.66 41.20 18.41
N ILE A 97 -11.81 41.34 19.09
CA ILE A 97 -12.83 42.32 18.70
C ILE A 97 -12.32 43.76 18.87
N ASN A 98 -11.68 44.07 20.01
CA ASN A 98 -11.08 45.37 20.24
C ASN A 98 -9.96 45.66 19.21
N GLY A 99 -9.05 44.72 19.00
CA GLY A 99 -7.99 44.86 18.01
C GLY A 99 -8.54 45.08 16.59
N MET A 100 -9.57 44.36 16.17
CA MET A 100 -10.25 44.58 14.89
C MET A 100 -10.84 46.02 14.81
N THR A 101 -11.48 46.50 15.89
CA THR A 101 -12.07 47.80 15.92
C THR A 101 -11.01 48.92 15.86
N GLU A 102 -9.87 48.72 16.50
CA GLU A 102 -8.71 49.63 16.43
C GLU A 102 -8.06 49.65 15.02
N HIS A 103 -8.31 48.63 14.20
CA HIS A 103 -7.83 48.51 12.82
C HIS A 103 -8.95 48.79 11.78
N ASP A 104 -9.89 49.65 12.10
CA ASP A 104 -10.96 50.15 11.23
C ASP A 104 -11.99 49.10 10.78
N VAL A 105 -12.14 47.98 11.51
CA VAL A 105 -13.23 47.01 11.29
C VAL A 105 -14.43 47.42 12.15
N PRO A 106 -15.62 47.66 11.60
CA PRO A 106 -16.80 47.98 12.39
C PRO A 106 -17.08 46.88 13.45
N LYS A 107 -17.48 47.29 14.66
CA LYS A 107 -17.64 46.39 15.80
C LYS A 107 -18.61 45.25 15.54
N ASP A 108 -19.72 45.51 14.83
CA ASP A 108 -20.69 44.48 14.44
C ASP A 108 -20.11 43.48 13.44
N VAL A 109 -19.22 43.94 12.55
CA VAL A 109 -18.49 43.07 11.61
C VAL A 109 -17.43 42.25 12.35
N ALA A 110 -16.69 42.88 13.30
CA ALA A 110 -15.71 42.17 14.13
C ALA A 110 -16.37 41.03 14.95
N GLN A 111 -17.57 41.27 15.53
CA GLN A 111 -18.33 40.28 16.23
C GLN A 111 -18.73 39.08 15.30
N LYS A 112 -19.25 39.39 14.12
CA LYS A 112 -19.60 38.35 13.13
C LYS A 112 -18.38 37.57 12.67
N ILE A 113 -17.21 38.20 12.52
CA ILE A 113 -15.96 37.50 12.17
C ILE A 113 -15.54 36.57 13.31
N TRP A 114 -15.66 37.01 14.58
CA TRP A 114 -15.38 36.15 15.72
C TRP A 114 -16.30 34.93 15.75
N GLU A 115 -17.60 35.13 15.63
CA GLU A 115 -18.59 34.05 15.57
C GLU A 115 -18.32 33.09 14.41
N TYR A 116 -17.86 33.62 13.27
CA TYR A 116 -17.47 32.82 12.11
C TYR A 116 -16.24 31.96 12.38
N ILE A 117 -15.18 32.50 13.00
CA ILE A 117 -13.94 31.75 13.21
C ILE A 117 -13.98 30.81 14.40
N LEU A 118 -14.83 31.04 15.38
CA LEU A 118 -14.88 30.27 16.62
C LEU A 118 -15.17 28.76 16.43
N PRO A 119 -16.11 28.30 15.58
CA PRO A 119 -16.27 26.89 15.25
C PRO A 119 -15.04 26.29 14.57
N PHE A 120 -14.45 27.03 13.60
CA PHE A 120 -13.30 26.55 12.85
C PHE A 120 -12.02 26.51 13.68
N ALA A 121 -11.91 27.38 14.65
CA ALA A 121 -10.79 27.37 15.57
C ALA A 121 -10.77 26.06 16.41
N ARG A 122 -11.94 25.42 16.65
CA ARG A 122 -12.04 24.08 17.28
C ARG A 122 -11.65 22.95 16.33
N TYR A 123 -11.85 23.14 15.04
CA TYR A 123 -11.67 22.10 14.01
C TYR A 123 -10.58 22.43 13.00
N GLY A 124 -9.94 23.60 13.10
CA GLY A 124 -8.87 24.01 12.22
C GLY A 124 -7.74 22.96 12.15
N PHE A 125 -7.33 22.60 10.93
CA PHE A 125 -6.30 21.61 10.69
C PHE A 125 -4.95 22.27 10.44
N ASN A 126 -3.86 21.60 10.79
CA ASN A 126 -2.54 22.09 10.41
C ASN A 126 -2.32 21.90 8.91
N ARG A 127 -2.16 23.02 8.16
CA ARG A 127 -2.02 22.97 6.71
C ARG A 127 -0.73 22.27 6.26
N ALA A 128 0.37 22.46 6.98
CA ALA A 128 1.64 21.83 6.62
C ALA A 128 1.55 20.30 6.70
N HIS A 129 0.88 19.78 7.74
CA HIS A 129 0.61 18.35 7.86
C HIS A 129 -0.27 17.84 6.71
N ALA A 130 -1.40 18.50 6.43
CA ALA A 130 -2.27 18.13 5.33
C ALA A 130 -1.55 18.20 3.97
N ALA A 131 -0.72 19.21 3.74
CA ALA A 131 0.05 19.36 2.51
C ALA A 131 1.06 18.20 2.32
N SER A 132 1.73 17.77 3.39
CA SER A 132 2.65 16.64 3.34
C SER A 132 1.93 15.35 2.94
N TYR A 133 0.79 15.05 3.54
CA TYR A 133 -0.03 13.88 3.17
C TYR A 133 -0.64 14.02 1.77
N ALA A 134 -1.06 15.20 1.36
CA ALA A 134 -1.56 15.43 0.01
C ALA A 134 -0.52 15.15 -1.06
N MET A 135 0.74 15.52 -0.83
CA MET A 135 1.84 15.19 -1.73
C MET A 135 2.08 13.70 -1.83
N ILE A 136 2.00 12.95 -0.73
CA ILE A 136 2.11 11.48 -0.74
C ILE A 136 0.94 10.88 -1.52
N SER A 137 -0.29 11.32 -1.22
CA SER A 137 -1.50 10.84 -1.92
C SER A 137 -1.44 11.11 -3.42
N TYR A 138 -0.98 12.30 -3.82
CA TYR A 138 -0.82 12.64 -5.23
C TYR A 138 0.23 11.76 -5.91
N ARG A 139 1.41 11.59 -5.29
CA ARG A 139 2.50 10.79 -5.84
C ARG A 139 2.10 9.32 -6.01
N THR A 140 1.46 8.73 -5.01
CA THR A 140 0.98 7.35 -5.08
C THR A 140 -0.10 7.17 -6.14
N ALA A 141 -1.05 8.11 -6.24
CA ALA A 141 -2.06 8.09 -7.29
C ALA A 141 -1.46 8.25 -8.69
N TYR A 142 -0.48 9.15 -8.85
CA TYR A 142 0.25 9.34 -10.11
C TYR A 142 1.00 8.07 -10.53
N LEU A 143 1.73 7.46 -9.60
CA LEU A 143 2.47 6.23 -9.88
C LEU A 143 1.53 5.08 -10.23
N LYS A 144 0.41 4.92 -9.51
CA LYS A 144 -0.60 3.91 -9.82
C LYS A 144 -1.22 4.11 -11.20
N ALA A 145 -1.45 5.37 -11.61
CA ALA A 145 -2.06 5.69 -12.90
C ALA A 145 -1.10 5.51 -14.09
N ASN A 146 0.19 5.87 -13.93
CA ASN A 146 1.15 5.90 -15.04
C ASN A 146 2.09 4.70 -15.07
N TYR A 147 2.31 4.04 -13.92
CA TYR A 147 3.20 2.88 -13.75
C TYR A 147 2.52 1.79 -12.91
N PRO A 148 1.33 1.30 -13.33
CA PRO A 148 0.48 0.46 -12.48
C PRO A 148 1.16 -0.82 -12.02
N ALA A 149 1.86 -1.55 -12.88
CA ALA A 149 2.50 -2.80 -12.51
C ALA A 149 3.68 -2.60 -11.54
N GLN A 150 4.49 -1.56 -11.76
CA GLN A 150 5.60 -1.23 -10.86
C GLN A 150 5.08 -0.75 -9.50
N PHE A 151 4.00 0.05 -9.49
CA PHE A 151 3.34 0.49 -8.27
C PHE A 151 2.78 -0.69 -7.48
N MET A 152 2.05 -1.60 -8.12
CA MET A 152 1.47 -2.78 -7.47
C MET A 152 2.55 -3.75 -6.96
N ALA A 153 3.63 -3.96 -7.70
CA ALA A 153 4.77 -4.77 -7.24
C ALA A 153 5.41 -4.16 -5.97
N SER A 154 5.56 -2.83 -5.93
CA SER A 154 6.10 -2.12 -4.77
C SER A 154 5.14 -2.17 -3.57
N LEU A 155 3.82 -2.07 -3.80
CA LEU A 155 2.79 -2.13 -2.77
C LEU A 155 2.77 -3.53 -2.12
N MET A 156 2.71 -4.60 -2.93
CA MET A 156 2.79 -5.99 -2.43
C MET A 156 4.10 -6.25 -1.69
N THR A 157 5.20 -5.63 -2.11
CA THR A 157 6.48 -5.72 -1.40
C THR A 157 6.44 -5.04 -0.03
N ALA A 158 5.74 -3.92 0.11
CA ALA A 158 5.59 -3.26 1.40
C ALA A 158 4.70 -4.05 2.39
N ASP A 159 3.82 -4.90 1.88
CA ASP A 159 2.90 -5.71 2.67
C ASP A 159 3.28 -7.21 2.74
N LEU A 160 4.57 -7.56 2.51
CA LEU A 160 5.08 -8.95 2.48
C LEU A 160 4.65 -9.81 3.67
N ASP A 161 4.55 -9.23 4.85
CA ASP A 161 4.17 -9.94 6.09
C ASP A 161 2.65 -10.12 6.26
N ASN A 162 1.85 -9.67 5.29
CA ASN A 162 0.39 -9.69 5.38
C ASN A 162 -0.26 -10.33 4.15
N LEU A 163 -0.42 -11.65 4.20
CA LEU A 163 -1.00 -12.45 3.11
C LEU A 163 -2.41 -11.99 2.71
N ASP A 164 -3.22 -11.50 3.66
CA ASP A 164 -4.57 -11.01 3.36
C ASP A 164 -4.57 -9.71 2.55
N LYS A 165 -3.57 -8.85 2.77
CA LYS A 165 -3.38 -7.65 1.96
C LYS A 165 -2.86 -8.02 0.58
N ILE A 166 -1.84 -8.87 0.50
CA ILE A 166 -1.31 -9.38 -0.79
C ILE A 166 -2.44 -9.98 -1.63
N ALA A 167 -3.34 -10.76 -1.03
CA ALA A 167 -4.48 -11.33 -1.73
C ALA A 167 -5.41 -10.27 -2.35
N ARG A 168 -5.69 -9.20 -1.60
CA ARG A 168 -6.50 -8.06 -2.11
C ARG A 168 -5.79 -7.30 -3.23
N GLU A 169 -4.49 -7.12 -3.10
CA GLU A 169 -3.66 -6.42 -4.09
C GLU A 169 -3.52 -7.22 -5.38
N ILE A 170 -3.39 -8.56 -5.31
CA ILE A 170 -3.42 -9.42 -6.49
C ILE A 170 -4.78 -9.35 -7.18
N HIS A 171 -5.88 -9.36 -6.44
CA HIS A 171 -7.21 -9.16 -7.02
C HIS A 171 -7.36 -7.77 -7.67
N GLU A 172 -6.75 -6.73 -7.11
CA GLU A 172 -6.70 -5.41 -7.75
C GLU A 172 -5.85 -5.44 -9.04
N CYS A 173 -4.73 -6.17 -9.05
CA CYS A 173 -3.93 -6.40 -10.27
C CYS A 173 -4.78 -7.03 -11.38
N GLU A 174 -5.57 -8.05 -11.08
CA GLU A 174 -6.48 -8.69 -12.04
C GLU A 174 -7.47 -7.69 -12.65
N LYS A 175 -8.09 -6.83 -11.83
CA LYS A 175 -9.01 -5.78 -12.30
C LYS A 175 -8.32 -4.75 -13.20
N MET A 176 -7.03 -4.52 -12.98
CA MET A 176 -6.19 -3.61 -13.77
C MET A 176 -5.59 -4.28 -15.00
N GLY A 177 -5.89 -5.56 -15.27
CA GLY A 177 -5.31 -6.32 -16.37
C GLY A 177 -3.84 -6.68 -16.18
N ILE A 178 -3.32 -6.62 -14.96
CA ILE A 178 -1.95 -6.98 -14.62
C ILE A 178 -1.90 -8.45 -14.23
N LYS A 179 -1.05 -9.23 -14.88
CA LYS A 179 -0.87 -10.64 -14.59
C LYS A 179 0.16 -10.84 -13.45
N VAL A 180 -0.22 -11.58 -12.42
CA VAL A 180 0.72 -12.03 -11.38
C VAL A 180 1.10 -13.48 -11.65
N LEU A 181 2.39 -13.72 -11.88
CA LEU A 181 2.93 -15.05 -12.16
C LEU A 181 3.37 -15.75 -10.85
N PRO A 182 3.25 -17.08 -10.79
CA PRO A 182 3.72 -17.86 -9.64
C PRO A 182 5.23 -17.68 -9.40
N PRO A 183 5.72 -18.02 -8.20
CA PRO A 183 7.17 -18.00 -7.94
C PRO A 183 7.90 -19.03 -8.80
N ASP A 184 9.16 -18.71 -9.15
CA ASP A 184 10.07 -19.60 -9.88
C ASP A 184 11.51 -19.30 -9.44
N VAL A 185 12.26 -20.32 -9.02
CA VAL A 185 13.63 -20.13 -8.52
C VAL A 185 14.59 -19.55 -9.55
N ASN A 186 14.30 -19.68 -10.85
CA ASN A 186 15.10 -19.10 -11.93
C ASN A 186 14.66 -17.69 -12.35
N GLU A 187 13.46 -17.26 -11.97
CA GLU A 187 12.92 -15.99 -12.47
C GLU A 187 12.57 -15.01 -11.35
N SER A 188 12.11 -15.51 -10.17
CA SER A 188 11.71 -14.65 -9.07
C SER A 188 12.87 -13.88 -8.47
N PHE A 189 12.57 -12.66 -8.03
CA PHE A 189 13.40 -11.90 -7.11
C PHE A 189 13.02 -12.22 -5.65
N SER A 190 13.70 -11.60 -4.70
CA SER A 190 13.36 -11.76 -3.28
C SER A 190 11.94 -11.24 -3.01
N THR A 191 11.60 -10.07 -3.52
CA THR A 191 10.30 -9.42 -3.41
C THR A 191 9.52 -9.48 -4.72
N PHE A 192 8.29 -8.98 -4.74
CA PHE A 192 7.52 -8.84 -5.98
C PHE A 192 8.23 -7.94 -6.97
N ALA A 193 8.25 -8.33 -8.24
CA ALA A 193 8.95 -7.57 -9.26
C ALA A 193 8.14 -7.47 -10.56
N TYR A 194 8.09 -6.27 -11.12
CA TYR A 194 7.64 -6.07 -12.48
C TYR A 194 8.61 -6.74 -13.45
N ILE A 195 8.08 -7.52 -14.39
CA ILE A 195 8.85 -8.18 -15.44
C ILE A 195 8.64 -7.42 -16.74
N PRO A 196 9.69 -6.73 -17.25
CA PRO A 196 9.63 -6.15 -18.59
C PRO A 196 9.46 -7.28 -19.61
N ASN A 197 8.36 -7.29 -20.30
CA ASN A 197 8.10 -8.23 -21.39
C ASN A 197 7.61 -7.45 -22.61
N ASN A 198 7.79 -8.01 -23.80
CA ASN A 198 7.31 -7.43 -25.05
C ASN A 198 5.82 -7.73 -25.31
N THR A 199 5.07 -8.14 -24.28
CA THR A 199 3.64 -8.40 -24.38
C THR A 199 2.84 -7.18 -23.96
N GLU A 200 1.65 -7.00 -24.51
CA GLU A 200 0.74 -5.90 -24.14
C GLU A 200 0.26 -5.99 -22.69
N GLN A 201 0.33 -7.18 -22.06
CA GLN A 201 -0.13 -7.38 -20.69
C GLN A 201 1.02 -7.19 -19.70
N PRO A 202 0.93 -6.16 -18.82
CA PRO A 202 1.90 -5.97 -17.75
C PRO A 202 1.94 -7.18 -16.80
N THR A 203 3.15 -7.57 -16.38
CA THR A 203 3.34 -8.80 -15.61
C THR A 203 4.18 -8.54 -14.37
N ILE A 204 3.75 -9.11 -13.23
CA ILE A 204 4.48 -9.12 -11.95
C ILE A 204 4.84 -10.57 -11.62
N ARG A 205 6.06 -10.82 -11.17
CA ARG A 205 6.51 -12.11 -10.64
C ARG A 205 6.40 -12.12 -9.12
N PHE A 206 5.83 -13.21 -8.58
CA PHE A 206 5.76 -13.44 -7.14
C PHE A 206 7.17 -13.58 -6.55
N GLY A 207 7.44 -12.89 -5.42
CA GLY A 207 8.73 -12.92 -4.75
C GLY A 207 8.95 -14.21 -3.96
N LEU A 208 10.19 -14.69 -3.88
CA LEU A 208 10.49 -15.92 -3.10
C LEU A 208 10.25 -15.71 -1.61
N GLN A 209 10.60 -14.54 -1.09
CA GLN A 209 10.42 -14.19 0.34
C GLN A 209 8.94 -14.08 0.75
N ALA A 210 8.05 -13.83 -0.19
CA ALA A 210 6.61 -13.78 0.07
C ALA A 210 5.99 -15.17 0.27
N ILE A 211 6.74 -16.24 0.02
CA ILE A 211 6.32 -17.63 0.32
C ILE A 211 6.54 -17.88 1.82
N LYS A 212 5.49 -18.25 2.53
CA LYS A 212 5.58 -18.62 3.95
C LYS A 212 6.69 -19.64 4.19
N ASN A 213 7.51 -19.45 5.20
CA ASN A 213 8.68 -20.25 5.58
C ASN A 213 9.89 -20.16 4.61
N VAL A 214 9.85 -19.28 3.61
CA VAL A 214 11.01 -18.93 2.79
C VAL A 214 11.48 -17.56 3.25
N GLY A 215 12.50 -17.53 4.11
CA GLY A 215 13.03 -16.28 4.66
C GLY A 215 13.85 -15.48 3.66
N GLU A 216 14.10 -14.23 3.98
CA GLU A 216 14.90 -13.31 3.14
C GLU A 216 16.28 -13.89 2.81
N HIS A 217 16.93 -14.50 3.81
CA HIS A 217 18.28 -15.04 3.63
C HIS A 217 18.33 -16.13 2.56
N ILE A 218 17.49 -17.18 2.66
CA ILE A 218 17.51 -18.27 1.67
C ILE A 218 17.02 -17.81 0.29
N ALA A 219 16.06 -16.91 0.23
CA ALA A 219 15.66 -16.29 -1.04
C ALA A 219 16.83 -15.52 -1.68
N GLY A 220 17.58 -14.77 -0.85
CA GLY A 220 18.80 -14.05 -1.26
C GLY A 220 19.87 -14.99 -1.79
N GLU A 221 20.18 -16.09 -1.09
CA GLU A 221 21.17 -17.09 -1.51
C GLU A 221 20.80 -17.76 -2.85
N ILE A 222 19.54 -18.14 -3.04
CA ILE A 222 19.06 -18.68 -4.32
C ILE A 222 19.29 -17.68 -5.46
N ILE A 223 18.97 -16.42 -5.24
CA ILE A 223 19.07 -15.38 -6.26
C ILE A 223 20.54 -15.01 -6.54
N HIS A 224 21.34 -14.87 -5.50
CA HIS A 224 22.76 -14.53 -5.62
C HIS A 224 23.53 -15.61 -6.39
N GLU A 225 23.30 -16.87 -6.02
CA GLU A 225 23.93 -18.01 -6.69
C GLU A 225 23.53 -18.12 -8.17
N ARG A 226 22.24 -17.91 -8.46
CA ARG A 226 21.72 -17.86 -9.84
C ARG A 226 22.35 -16.72 -10.65
N LYS A 227 22.53 -15.54 -10.06
CA LYS A 227 23.16 -14.39 -10.74
C LYS A 227 24.62 -14.63 -11.05
N ARG A 228 25.32 -15.33 -10.16
CA ARG A 228 26.74 -15.62 -10.28
C ARG A 228 27.03 -16.71 -11.31
N ASN A 229 26.29 -17.80 -11.29
CA ASN A 229 26.60 -19.03 -12.01
C ASN A 229 25.51 -19.41 -13.05
N GLY A 230 24.56 -18.53 -13.34
CA GLY A 230 23.49 -18.74 -14.30
C GLY A 230 22.29 -19.54 -13.74
N PRO A 231 21.24 -19.68 -14.55
CA PRO A 231 20.03 -20.42 -14.16
C PRO A 231 20.32 -21.84 -13.72
N TYR A 232 19.55 -22.34 -12.76
CA TYR A 232 19.60 -23.75 -12.34
C TYR A 232 19.05 -24.66 -13.45
N LYS A 233 19.77 -25.75 -13.72
CA LYS A 233 19.42 -26.68 -14.80
C LYS A 233 18.50 -27.82 -14.34
N SER A 234 18.53 -28.14 -13.03
CA SER A 234 17.76 -29.18 -12.41
C SER A 234 17.63 -28.93 -10.90
N ILE A 235 16.75 -29.70 -10.22
CA ILE A 235 16.67 -29.67 -8.76
C ILE A 235 18.00 -30.13 -8.12
N ALA A 236 18.71 -31.08 -8.71
CA ALA A 236 20.02 -31.48 -8.24
C ALA A 236 21.07 -30.35 -8.36
N ASP A 237 21.00 -29.58 -9.44
CA ASP A 237 21.87 -28.41 -9.63
C ASP A 237 21.59 -27.32 -8.60
N LEU A 238 20.32 -27.03 -8.33
CA LEU A 238 19.90 -26.12 -7.25
C LEU A 238 20.47 -26.56 -5.90
N LEU A 239 20.26 -27.81 -5.50
CA LEU A 239 20.68 -28.34 -4.20
C LEU A 239 22.19 -28.52 -4.06
N LYS A 240 22.92 -28.66 -5.16
CA LYS A 240 24.40 -28.63 -5.17
C LYS A 240 24.97 -27.22 -4.95
N ARG A 241 24.33 -26.23 -5.54
CA ARG A 241 24.82 -24.85 -5.58
C ARG A 241 24.37 -24.04 -4.36
N VAL A 242 23.15 -24.28 -3.85
CA VAL A 242 22.59 -23.64 -2.66
C VAL A 242 22.81 -24.53 -1.45
N THR A 243 23.98 -24.42 -0.84
CA THR A 243 24.40 -25.25 0.29
C THR A 243 24.15 -24.60 1.65
N ASP A 244 23.30 -23.58 1.71
CA ASP A 244 22.98 -22.85 2.93
C ASP A 244 22.12 -23.68 3.89
N LYS A 245 22.33 -23.48 5.21
CA LYS A 245 21.58 -24.17 6.29
C LYS A 245 20.07 -23.92 6.25
N ASP A 246 19.68 -22.77 5.73
CA ASP A 246 18.27 -22.35 5.62
C ASP A 246 17.55 -23.00 4.44
N MET A 247 18.27 -23.73 3.56
CA MET A 247 17.70 -24.73 2.64
C MET A 247 17.33 -25.99 3.43
N ASN A 248 16.48 -25.84 4.43
CA ASN A 248 16.04 -26.92 5.32
C ASN A 248 14.72 -27.56 4.82
N LYS A 249 14.22 -28.56 5.56
CA LYS A 249 12.99 -29.27 5.22
C LYS A 249 11.82 -28.32 4.98
N LYS A 250 11.63 -27.35 5.86
CA LYS A 250 10.48 -26.45 5.84
C LYS A 250 10.52 -25.49 4.66
N SER A 251 11.69 -24.91 4.36
CA SER A 251 11.86 -24.01 3.22
C SER A 251 11.76 -24.75 1.88
N LEU A 252 12.39 -25.92 1.76
CA LEU A 252 12.32 -26.72 0.52
C LEU A 252 10.89 -27.23 0.26
N GLU A 253 10.22 -27.73 1.29
CA GLU A 253 8.80 -28.13 1.21
C GLU A 253 7.91 -26.97 0.75
N SER A 254 8.11 -25.77 1.32
CA SER A 254 7.33 -24.59 0.95
C SER A 254 7.62 -24.14 -0.48
N LEU A 255 8.86 -24.18 -0.95
CA LEU A 255 9.22 -23.89 -2.35
C LEU A 255 8.54 -24.85 -3.33
N ILE A 256 8.52 -26.16 -3.00
CA ILE A 256 7.83 -27.17 -3.81
C ILE A 256 6.32 -26.89 -3.85
N LYS A 257 5.68 -26.77 -2.69
CA LYS A 257 4.23 -26.57 -2.57
C LYS A 257 3.76 -25.28 -3.24
N ALA A 258 4.54 -24.21 -3.13
CA ALA A 258 4.25 -22.92 -3.79
C ALA A 258 4.45 -22.96 -5.32
N GLY A 259 5.03 -24.02 -5.86
CA GLY A 259 5.28 -24.18 -7.28
C GLY A 259 6.57 -23.52 -7.78
N ALA A 260 7.43 -23.02 -6.90
CA ALA A 260 8.69 -22.40 -7.27
C ALA A 260 9.67 -23.35 -7.99
N LEU A 261 9.41 -24.65 -7.93
CA LEU A 261 10.21 -25.72 -8.51
C LEU A 261 9.47 -26.51 -9.60
N ASP A 262 8.30 -26.05 -10.06
CA ASP A 262 7.45 -26.76 -11.03
C ASP A 262 8.15 -27.08 -12.36
N ARG A 263 9.20 -26.32 -12.72
CA ARG A 263 9.99 -26.58 -13.91
C ARG A 263 10.87 -27.85 -13.81
N TYR A 264 11.10 -28.36 -12.60
CA TYR A 264 11.99 -29.53 -12.38
C TYR A 264 11.25 -30.81 -12.04
N GLY A 265 9.98 -30.76 -11.78
CA GLY A 265 9.17 -31.91 -11.48
C GLY A 265 7.78 -31.56 -10.96
N GLU A 266 6.93 -32.55 -10.93
CA GLU A 266 5.57 -32.40 -10.41
C GLU A 266 5.61 -32.31 -8.87
N ARG A 267 4.78 -31.42 -8.28
CA ARG A 267 4.82 -31.09 -6.83
C ARG A 267 4.64 -32.32 -5.93
N GLY A 268 3.70 -33.21 -6.28
CA GLY A 268 3.46 -34.48 -5.52
C GLY A 268 4.69 -35.38 -5.55
N GLN A 269 5.31 -35.55 -6.72
CA GLN A 269 6.52 -36.35 -6.87
C GLN A 269 7.70 -35.73 -6.08
N LEU A 270 7.89 -34.44 -6.17
CA LEU A 270 8.98 -33.73 -5.44
C LEU A 270 8.78 -33.85 -3.91
N LEU A 271 7.54 -33.73 -3.42
CA LEU A 271 7.22 -33.89 -1.99
C LEU A 271 7.44 -35.31 -1.51
N ALA A 272 7.04 -36.34 -2.29
CA ALA A 272 7.29 -37.74 -1.95
C ALA A 272 8.79 -38.05 -1.83
N ASN A 273 9.62 -37.34 -2.57
CA ASN A 273 11.08 -37.46 -2.53
C ASN A 273 11.77 -36.47 -1.60
N LEU A 274 11.05 -35.73 -0.75
CA LEU A 274 11.60 -34.63 0.06
C LEU A 274 12.79 -35.09 0.93
N GLU A 275 12.71 -36.22 1.60
CA GLU A 275 13.80 -36.73 2.43
C GLU A 275 15.05 -37.08 1.61
N ARG A 276 14.88 -37.59 0.38
CA ARG A 276 15.98 -37.86 -0.55
C ARG A 276 16.66 -36.56 -1.01
N LEU A 277 15.85 -35.55 -1.33
CA LEU A 277 16.34 -34.22 -1.70
C LEU A 277 17.16 -33.59 -0.57
N LEU A 278 16.68 -33.68 0.66
CA LEU A 278 17.37 -33.18 1.85
C LEU A 278 18.66 -33.96 2.15
N HIS A 279 18.62 -35.25 2.01
CA HIS A 279 19.83 -36.08 2.19
C HIS A 279 20.89 -35.74 1.13
N PHE A 280 20.48 -35.58 -0.11
CA PHE A 280 21.36 -35.15 -1.20
C PHE A 280 21.95 -33.74 -0.92
N SER A 281 21.15 -32.77 -0.48
CA SER A 281 21.61 -31.43 -0.12
C SER A 281 22.66 -31.47 1.00
N LYS A 282 22.41 -32.25 2.08
CA LYS A 282 23.35 -32.42 3.19
C LYS A 282 24.67 -33.05 2.77
N GLN A 283 24.62 -34.05 1.86
CA GLN A 283 25.85 -34.65 1.31
C GLN A 283 26.69 -33.59 0.57
N GLN A 284 26.06 -32.71 -0.22
CA GLN A 284 26.77 -31.64 -0.94
C GLN A 284 27.39 -30.63 0.03
N GLN A 285 26.68 -30.25 1.11
CA GLN A 285 27.22 -29.35 2.16
C GLN A 285 28.47 -29.96 2.83
N ASN A 286 28.47 -31.25 3.14
CA ASN A 286 29.61 -31.93 3.75
C ASN A 286 30.81 -32.03 2.81
N LEU A 287 30.58 -32.19 1.49
CA LEU A 287 31.64 -32.23 0.48
C LEU A 287 32.31 -30.86 0.27
N THR A 288 31.59 -29.77 0.42
CA THR A 288 32.15 -28.41 0.37
C THR A 288 33.04 -28.09 1.58
N ASN A 289 32.76 -28.70 2.73
CA ASN A 289 33.50 -28.47 3.98
C ASN A 289 34.69 -29.42 4.18
N GLN A 290 34.79 -30.49 3.41
CA GLN A 290 35.92 -31.42 3.42
C GLN A 290 36.59 -31.42 2.05
N ALA A 291 37.86 -31.00 1.98
CA ALA A 291 38.67 -31.26 0.78
C ALA A 291 38.72 -32.77 0.57
N SER A 292 37.95 -33.28 -0.42
CA SER A 292 37.86 -34.69 -0.72
C SER A 292 39.20 -35.25 -1.17
N LEU A 293 39.83 -36.05 -0.36
CA LEU A 293 41.03 -36.85 -0.73
C LEU A 293 40.71 -38.00 -1.71
N PHE A 294 39.47 -38.30 -1.90
CA PHE A 294 38.99 -39.35 -2.83
C PHE A 294 37.99 -38.71 -3.80
N GLY A 295 38.37 -38.68 -5.08
CA GLY A 295 37.66 -38.02 -6.17
C GLY A 295 36.12 -37.99 -6.13
N ASN A 296 35.54 -37.03 -6.80
CA ASN A 296 34.12 -36.76 -6.91
C ASN A 296 33.29 -38.02 -7.18
N SER A 297 32.71 -38.63 -6.14
CA SER A 297 31.62 -39.56 -6.35
C SER A 297 30.40 -38.78 -6.80
N HIS A 298 30.12 -38.79 -8.08
CA HIS A 298 28.88 -38.23 -8.64
C HIS A 298 27.70 -39.04 -8.11
N SER A 299 27.18 -38.67 -6.94
CA SER A 299 25.88 -39.20 -6.50
C SER A 299 24.81 -38.57 -7.41
N GLU A 300 24.30 -39.37 -8.33
CA GLU A 300 23.20 -38.99 -9.20
C GLU A 300 21.92 -38.98 -8.36
N LEU A 301 21.21 -37.85 -8.36
CA LEU A 301 19.93 -37.75 -7.70
C LEU A 301 18.85 -38.45 -8.56
N LYS A 302 18.38 -39.59 -8.14
CA LYS A 302 17.25 -40.28 -8.77
C LYS A 302 16.00 -40.08 -7.92
N LEU A 303 14.95 -39.52 -8.53
CA LEU A 303 13.65 -39.38 -7.91
C LEU A 303 12.84 -40.68 -8.14
N GLU A 304 12.14 -41.14 -7.11
CA GLU A 304 11.16 -42.22 -7.23
C GLU A 304 9.87 -41.71 -7.85
N ASP A 305 9.21 -42.57 -8.60
CA ASP A 305 7.88 -42.26 -9.11
C ASP A 305 6.87 -42.17 -7.94
N ALA A 306 6.01 -41.17 -8.00
CA ALA A 306 4.99 -40.91 -7.01
C ALA A 306 3.73 -40.31 -7.64
N PRO A 307 2.57 -40.46 -7.02
CA PRO A 307 1.34 -39.85 -7.51
C PRO A 307 1.47 -38.33 -7.68
N ARG A 308 0.89 -37.81 -8.74
CA ARG A 308 0.79 -36.38 -8.96
C ARG A 308 -0.16 -35.75 -7.94
N ALA A 309 0.14 -34.59 -7.45
CA ALA A 309 -0.80 -33.81 -6.70
C ALA A 309 -1.97 -33.39 -7.61
N ASP A 310 -3.18 -33.56 -7.14
CA ASP A 310 -4.35 -33.10 -7.87
C ASP A 310 -4.45 -31.56 -7.84
N LYS A 311 -5.38 -31.01 -8.61
CA LYS A 311 -5.58 -29.57 -8.73
C LYS A 311 -5.99 -28.93 -7.39
N GLU A 312 -6.89 -29.58 -6.67
CA GLU A 312 -7.42 -29.07 -5.40
C GLU A 312 -6.30 -28.99 -4.37
N GLN A 313 -5.48 -30.03 -4.26
CA GLN A 313 -4.35 -30.05 -3.35
C GLN A 313 -3.32 -28.95 -3.65
N LYS A 314 -3.03 -28.67 -4.93
CA LYS A 314 -2.13 -27.56 -5.31
C LYS A 314 -2.69 -26.20 -4.90
N LEU A 315 -3.97 -25.98 -5.10
CA LEU A 315 -4.65 -24.74 -4.71
C LEU A 315 -4.69 -24.56 -3.18
N ILE A 316 -4.90 -25.63 -2.42
CA ILE A 316 -4.81 -25.59 -0.95
C ILE A 316 -3.41 -25.14 -0.52
N TRP A 317 -2.34 -25.70 -1.09
CA TRP A 317 -0.97 -25.31 -0.79
C TRP A 317 -0.66 -23.87 -1.17
N GLU A 318 -1.11 -23.41 -2.32
CA GLU A 318 -0.97 -22.00 -2.74
C GLU A 318 -1.65 -21.08 -1.74
N LYS A 319 -2.89 -21.37 -1.36
CA LYS A 319 -3.63 -20.55 -0.39
C LYS A 319 -2.95 -20.52 0.98
N GLU A 320 -2.42 -21.66 1.44
CA GLU A 320 -1.72 -21.76 2.74
C GLU A 320 -0.41 -20.96 2.76
N LEU A 321 0.37 -21.03 1.68
CA LEU A 321 1.74 -20.50 1.64
C LEU A 321 1.85 -19.10 1.04
N MET A 322 0.94 -18.71 0.17
CA MET A 322 0.96 -17.44 -0.54
C MET A 322 -0.29 -16.58 -0.29
N GLY A 323 -1.28 -17.12 0.42
CA GLY A 323 -2.54 -16.41 0.72
C GLY A 323 -3.51 -16.31 -0.46
N VAL A 324 -3.13 -16.77 -1.65
CA VAL A 324 -3.91 -16.65 -2.90
C VAL A 324 -3.85 -17.93 -3.72
N TYR A 325 -4.76 -18.04 -4.66
CA TYR A 325 -4.74 -19.04 -5.73
C TYR A 325 -4.12 -18.36 -6.96
N ILE A 326 -2.98 -18.86 -7.44
CA ILE A 326 -2.26 -18.24 -8.57
C ILE A 326 -2.34 -19.09 -9.83
N SER A 327 -2.24 -20.43 -9.67
CA SER A 327 -2.23 -21.33 -10.82
C SER A 327 -3.61 -21.48 -11.47
N ASP A 328 -4.68 -21.45 -10.67
CA ASP A 328 -6.07 -21.55 -11.12
C ASP A 328 -7.03 -21.09 -9.99
N HIS A 329 -8.34 -21.07 -10.26
CA HIS A 329 -9.36 -20.75 -9.26
C HIS A 329 -10.14 -22.00 -8.85
N PRO A 330 -10.49 -22.20 -7.55
CA PRO A 330 -11.25 -23.39 -7.10
C PRO A 330 -12.55 -23.59 -7.87
N LEU A 331 -13.22 -22.52 -8.26
CA LEU A 331 -14.49 -22.58 -9.00
C LEU A 331 -14.35 -22.72 -10.52
N SER A 332 -13.13 -22.70 -11.08
CA SER A 332 -12.96 -22.77 -12.55
C SER A 332 -13.49 -24.08 -13.12
N GLY A 333 -13.41 -25.20 -12.37
CA GLY A 333 -14.00 -26.49 -12.75
C GLY A 333 -15.52 -26.52 -12.71
N PHE A 334 -16.15 -25.60 -11.99
CA PHE A 334 -17.62 -25.53 -11.82
C PHE A 334 -18.29 -24.46 -12.66
N SER A 335 -17.53 -23.73 -13.47
CA SER A 335 -18.07 -22.64 -14.31
C SER A 335 -19.21 -23.10 -15.24
N HIS A 336 -19.20 -24.34 -15.70
CA HIS A 336 -20.24 -24.94 -16.54
C HIS A 336 -21.53 -25.24 -15.76
N LEU A 337 -21.49 -25.30 -14.44
CA LEU A 337 -22.66 -25.54 -13.56
C LEU A 337 -23.34 -24.23 -13.15
N LEU A 338 -22.68 -23.09 -13.38
CA LEU A 338 -23.27 -21.79 -13.06
C LEU A 338 -24.32 -21.43 -14.12
N PRO A 339 -25.54 -21.00 -13.73
CA PRO A 339 -26.52 -20.48 -14.65
C PRO A 339 -25.95 -19.31 -15.48
N LYS A 340 -26.34 -19.21 -16.76
CA LYS A 340 -25.83 -18.17 -17.68
C LYS A 340 -26.18 -16.74 -17.25
N ASP A 341 -27.13 -16.59 -16.34
CA ASP A 341 -27.65 -15.34 -15.81
C ASP A 341 -27.10 -15.00 -14.41
N VAL A 342 -26.11 -15.74 -13.91
CA VAL A 342 -25.45 -15.42 -12.64
C VAL A 342 -24.83 -14.04 -12.73
N LYS A 343 -25.38 -13.11 -11.94
CA LYS A 343 -24.84 -11.76 -11.79
C LYS A 343 -23.68 -11.77 -10.83
N THR A 344 -22.64 -11.03 -11.14
CA THR A 344 -21.54 -10.81 -10.18
C THR A 344 -22.06 -10.07 -8.94
N CYS A 345 -21.45 -10.29 -7.76
CA CYS A 345 -21.81 -9.55 -6.53
C CYS A 345 -21.80 -8.02 -6.76
N ARG A 346 -20.97 -7.54 -7.67
CA ARG A 346 -20.91 -6.12 -8.06
C ARG A 346 -22.17 -5.67 -8.80
N ALA A 347 -22.71 -6.51 -9.69
CA ALA A 347 -23.96 -6.21 -10.40
C ALA A 347 -25.19 -6.30 -9.48
N ALA A 348 -25.14 -7.15 -8.44
CA ALA A 348 -26.19 -7.25 -7.42
C ALA A 348 -26.22 -6.03 -6.48
N GLY A 349 -25.05 -5.46 -6.14
CA GLY A 349 -24.95 -4.25 -5.28
C GLY A 349 -25.48 -2.96 -5.91
N HIS A 350 -25.75 -2.93 -7.20
CA HIS A 350 -26.38 -1.77 -7.88
C HIS A 350 -27.90 -1.91 -8.02
N MET A 351 -28.51 -2.93 -7.43
CA MET A 351 -29.94 -3.21 -7.47
C MET A 351 -30.68 -2.92 -6.16
N SER A 352 -29.99 -2.36 -5.15
CA SER A 352 -30.59 -1.92 -3.86
C SER A 352 -30.67 -0.41 -3.79
#